data_234199491bacd9defd4b13bf615a5256
#
_entry.id   234199491bacd9defd4b13bf615a5256
#
_cell.length_a   1.000
_cell.length_b   1.000
_cell.length_c   1.000
_cell.angle_alpha   90.00
_cell.angle_beta   90.00
_cell.angle_gamma   90.00
#
_symmetry.space_group_name_H-M   'P 1'
#
loop_
_entity.id
_entity.type
_entity.pdbx_description
1 polymer ?
#
loop_
_entity_poly.entity_id
_entity_poly.type
_entity_poly.pdbx_seq_one_letter_code
_entity_poly.pdbx_strand_id
1 'polypeptide(L)'
;NEPRPLIQNLDWLPYPDTRDDNKYYIEKDKLRIEEPWKRTAEYRIYFSRGCPYNCSYCYVSILRDVYDEKGKKFYRARSVEHIMGELEHIKKTFPKIARVKVDDDTSFAFGEAWMKEFLEKYPKRVGIPFECLLIPPMLRPKMLKKLKAAGLVRVQTGIESGSSKESKELHNRSPGNTAILKFAEANKELKLSIVYDVIIDNPHATEEMK
;
A
#
# COMPACT_ATOMS: atom_id res chain seq x y z
N ASN A 1 14.82 21.80 -12.79
CA ASN A 1 15.66 21.14 -11.78
C ASN A 1 15.70 19.64 -12.08
N GLU A 2 16.87 19.06 -12.03
CA GLU A 2 17.01 17.61 -12.19
C GLU A 2 16.45 16.86 -10.96
N PRO A 3 15.87 15.67 -11.16
CA PRO A 3 15.41 14.83 -10.05
C PRO A 3 16.56 14.47 -9.12
N ARG A 4 16.30 14.44 -7.80
CA ARG A 4 17.30 13.95 -6.84
C ARG A 4 17.50 12.43 -7.01
N PRO A 5 18.71 11.90 -6.83
CA PRO A 5 18.93 10.46 -6.87
C PRO A 5 18.02 9.69 -5.91
N LEU A 6 17.57 8.52 -6.34
CA LEU A 6 16.74 7.65 -5.50
C LEU A 6 17.55 7.07 -4.32
N ILE A 7 17.09 7.30 -3.10
CA ILE A 7 17.62 6.62 -1.91
C ILE A 7 17.32 5.13 -2.04
N GLN A 8 18.36 4.30 -2.14
CA GLN A 8 18.20 2.85 -2.35
C GLN A 8 17.91 2.11 -1.04
N ASN A 9 18.56 2.48 0.07
CA ASN A 9 18.28 1.93 1.39
C ASN A 9 17.30 2.84 2.12
N LEU A 10 16.03 2.45 2.19
CA LEU A 10 14.98 3.24 2.84
C LEU A 10 15.09 3.24 4.37
N ASP A 11 15.85 2.34 4.96
CA ASP A 11 16.07 2.30 6.41
C ASP A 11 16.99 3.43 6.90
N TRP A 12 17.64 4.15 6.00
CA TRP A 12 18.35 5.39 6.34
C TRP A 12 17.42 6.56 6.67
N LEU A 13 16.16 6.46 6.25
CA LEU A 13 15.18 7.50 6.55
C LEU A 13 14.76 7.38 8.02
N PRO A 14 14.76 8.49 8.78
CA PRO A 14 14.27 8.45 10.15
C PRO A 14 12.76 8.16 10.18
N TYR A 15 12.28 7.73 11.34
CA TYR A 15 10.83 7.67 11.58
C TYR A 15 10.23 9.08 11.56
N PRO A 16 8.92 9.21 11.26
CA PRO A 16 8.26 10.49 11.32
C PRO A 16 8.41 11.14 12.70
N ASP A 17 8.59 12.45 12.70
CA ASP A 17 8.66 13.22 13.93
C ASP A 17 7.32 13.24 14.65
N THR A 18 7.28 12.77 15.87
CA THR A 18 6.07 12.64 16.72
C THR A 18 5.97 13.70 17.81
N ARG A 19 6.84 14.72 17.81
CA ARG A 19 6.80 15.80 18.80
C ARG A 19 5.61 16.74 18.57
N ASP A 20 5.14 17.36 19.64
CA ASP A 20 4.03 18.31 19.60
C ASP A 20 4.45 19.73 19.22
N ASP A 21 5.61 20.13 19.69
CA ASP A 21 6.08 21.54 19.77
C ASP A 21 6.38 22.20 18.41
N ASN A 22 6.42 21.43 17.34
CA ASN A 22 6.76 21.89 15.99
C ASN A 22 5.62 21.73 14.98
N LYS A 23 4.41 21.39 15.43
CA LYS A 23 3.26 21.14 14.55
C LYS A 23 2.13 22.12 14.82
N TYR A 24 1.83 22.92 13.82
CA TYR A 24 0.82 23.96 13.86
C TYR A 24 -0.23 23.70 12.79
N TYR A 25 -1.51 23.65 13.19
CA TYR A 25 -2.61 23.57 12.25
C TYR A 25 -3.84 24.31 12.74
N ILE A 26 -4.71 24.69 11.81
CA ILE A 26 -5.96 25.37 12.12
C ILE A 26 -7.11 24.38 12.05
N GLU A 27 -7.86 24.26 13.14
CA GLU A 27 -9.06 23.45 13.22
C GLU A 27 -10.21 24.32 13.74
N LYS A 28 -11.30 24.47 12.97
CA LYS A 28 -12.47 25.29 13.35
C LYS A 28 -12.06 26.68 13.86
N ASP A 29 -11.26 27.37 13.04
CA ASP A 29 -10.73 28.73 13.32
C ASP A 29 -9.85 28.86 14.57
N LYS A 30 -9.39 27.75 15.12
CA LYS A 30 -8.47 27.75 16.26
C LYS A 30 -7.12 27.18 15.90
N LEU A 31 -6.06 27.90 16.23
CA LEU A 31 -4.69 27.39 16.17
C LEU A 31 -4.50 26.24 17.16
N ARG A 32 -4.00 25.11 16.66
CA ARG A 32 -3.60 23.95 17.43
C ARG A 32 -2.09 23.77 17.34
N ILE A 33 -1.49 23.43 18.47
CA ILE A 33 -0.05 23.08 18.56
C ILE A 33 0.01 21.71 19.19
N GLU A 34 -0.05 20.69 18.38
CA GLU A 34 0.01 19.30 18.83
C GLU A 34 0.25 18.34 17.64
N GLU A 35 0.66 17.12 17.94
CA GLU A 35 0.73 16.03 16.96
C GLU A 35 -0.69 15.56 16.60
N PRO A 36 -1.12 15.67 15.32
CA PRO A 36 -2.46 15.27 14.88
C PRO A 36 -2.79 13.79 15.13
N TRP A 37 -1.79 12.90 15.18
CA TRP A 37 -2.01 11.47 15.45
C TRP A 37 -2.58 11.17 16.83
N LYS A 38 -2.47 12.09 17.79
CA LYS A 38 -3.15 11.99 19.09
C LYS A 38 -4.68 11.90 19.00
N ARG A 39 -5.25 12.33 17.87
CA ARG A 39 -6.70 12.42 17.66
C ARG A 39 -7.24 11.40 16.67
N THR A 40 -6.37 10.67 15.99
CA THR A 40 -6.77 9.65 15.02
C THR A 40 -6.67 8.25 15.59
N ALA A 41 -7.51 7.34 15.10
CA ALA A 41 -7.42 5.92 15.38
C ALA A 41 -6.63 5.17 14.29
N GLU A 42 -6.17 5.86 13.23
CA GLU A 42 -5.47 5.28 12.09
C GLU A 42 -4.08 5.88 11.96
N TYR A 43 -3.08 5.02 11.81
CA TYR A 43 -1.71 5.40 11.44
C TYR A 43 -1.41 4.95 10.02
N ARG A 44 -0.92 5.88 9.19
CA ARG A 44 -0.52 5.62 7.81
C ARG A 44 0.98 5.42 7.71
N ILE A 45 1.40 4.37 7.05
CA ILE A 45 2.80 3.99 6.91
C ILE A 45 3.08 3.50 5.50
N TYR A 46 4.31 3.75 5.05
CA TYR A 46 4.83 3.19 3.80
C TYR A 46 5.87 2.12 4.11
N PHE A 47 5.66 0.92 3.59
CA PHE A 47 6.64 -0.17 3.64
C PHE A 47 7.60 -0.11 2.46
N SER A 48 7.19 0.56 1.38
CA SER A 48 7.93 0.67 0.13
C SER A 48 7.83 2.04 -0.52
N ARG A 49 8.58 2.21 -1.60
CA ARG A 49 8.48 3.31 -2.54
C ARG A 49 8.55 2.78 -3.96
N GLY A 50 7.67 3.30 -4.83
CA GLY A 50 7.52 2.87 -6.22
C GLY A 50 6.70 1.61 -6.36
N CYS A 51 6.52 1.18 -7.61
CA CYS A 51 5.74 -0.01 -7.98
C CYS A 51 6.48 -0.78 -9.06
N PRO A 52 6.50 -2.13 -9.03
CA PRO A 52 7.15 -2.93 -10.06
C PRO A 52 6.34 -3.02 -11.37
N TYR A 53 5.09 -2.53 -11.37
CA TYR A 53 4.18 -2.60 -12.52
C TYR A 53 4.22 -1.34 -13.36
N ASN A 54 3.76 -1.46 -14.63
CA ASN A 54 3.79 -0.38 -15.61
C ASN A 54 2.40 -0.13 -16.20
N CYS A 55 1.42 0.17 -15.34
CA CYS A 55 0.07 0.50 -15.77
C CYS A 55 0.06 1.84 -16.50
N SER A 56 -0.53 1.90 -17.70
CA SER A 56 -0.48 3.07 -18.59
C SER A 56 -1.15 4.34 -18.04
N TYR A 57 -2.15 4.21 -17.18
CA TYR A 57 -2.86 5.31 -16.56
C TYR A 57 -2.22 5.80 -15.25
N CYS A 58 -1.20 5.10 -14.75
CA CYS A 58 -0.65 5.35 -13.42
C CYS A 58 0.55 6.29 -13.47
N TYR A 59 0.53 7.36 -12.66
CA TYR A 59 1.64 8.31 -12.56
C TYR A 59 2.97 7.65 -12.11
N VAL A 60 2.91 6.53 -11.40
CA VAL A 60 4.10 5.79 -10.94
C VAL A 60 4.91 5.26 -12.11
N SER A 61 4.26 4.93 -13.23
CA SER A 61 4.93 4.52 -14.46
C SER A 61 5.73 5.68 -15.06
N ILE A 62 5.16 6.88 -15.10
CA ILE A 62 5.84 8.10 -15.55
C ILE A 62 7.03 8.43 -14.64
N LEU A 63 6.84 8.33 -13.32
CA LEU A 63 7.94 8.56 -12.37
C LEU A 63 9.09 7.58 -12.56
N ARG A 64 8.80 6.34 -12.94
CA ARG A 64 9.85 5.36 -13.23
C ARG A 64 10.72 5.81 -14.39
N ASP A 65 10.11 6.32 -15.47
CA ASP A 65 10.83 6.80 -16.64
C ASP A 65 11.70 8.04 -16.31
N VAL A 66 11.17 8.93 -15.45
CA VAL A 66 11.92 10.11 -14.95
C VAL A 66 13.13 9.71 -14.11
N TYR A 67 13.02 8.60 -13.35
CA TYR A 67 14.07 8.10 -12.46
C TYR A 67 14.77 6.86 -13.01
N ASP A 68 14.80 6.67 -14.33
CA ASP A 68 15.50 5.55 -14.98
C ASP A 68 17.03 5.71 -14.83
N GLU A 69 17.52 5.41 -13.66
CA GLU A 69 18.95 5.37 -13.33
C GLU A 69 19.46 3.95 -13.55
N LYS A 70 20.39 3.77 -14.50
CA LYS A 70 21.02 2.46 -14.77
C LYS A 70 21.56 1.83 -13.47
N GLY A 71 21.16 0.58 -13.24
CA GLY A 71 21.62 -0.22 -12.09
C GLY A 71 20.94 0.10 -10.76
N LYS A 72 20.02 1.06 -10.69
CA LYS A 72 19.23 1.35 -9.49
C LYS A 72 17.84 0.77 -9.56
N LYS A 73 17.30 0.37 -8.40
CA LYS A 73 15.93 -0.16 -8.29
C LYS A 73 14.96 0.98 -8.07
N PHE A 74 13.95 1.10 -8.90
CA PHE A 74 12.85 2.03 -8.69
C PHE A 74 11.95 1.56 -7.54
N TYR A 75 11.58 0.27 -7.52
CA TYR A 75 10.83 -0.33 -6.43
C TYR A 75 11.76 -0.76 -5.29
N ARG A 76 11.58 -0.18 -4.10
CA ARG A 76 12.45 -0.36 -2.93
C ARG A 76 11.60 -0.58 -1.69
N ALA A 77 12.01 -1.51 -0.85
CA ALA A 77 11.34 -1.84 0.41
C ALA A 77 12.20 -1.43 1.61
N ARG A 78 11.54 -1.09 2.70
CA ARG A 78 12.15 -1.02 4.03
C ARG A 78 12.35 -2.42 4.56
N SER A 79 13.30 -2.63 5.46
CA SER A 79 13.40 -3.89 6.20
C SER A 79 12.19 -4.08 7.12
N VAL A 80 11.86 -5.32 7.40
CA VAL A 80 10.81 -5.65 8.37
C VAL A 80 11.15 -5.06 9.74
N GLU A 81 12.41 -5.13 10.16
CA GLU A 81 12.86 -4.56 11.44
C GLU A 81 12.62 -3.05 11.54
N HIS A 82 12.93 -2.31 10.48
CA HIS A 82 12.71 -0.87 10.45
C HIS A 82 11.21 -0.53 10.56
N ILE A 83 10.36 -1.29 9.88
CA ILE A 83 8.89 -1.14 9.97
C ILE A 83 8.39 -1.49 11.38
N MET A 84 8.85 -2.60 11.96
CA MET A 84 8.44 -3.00 13.31
C MET A 84 8.83 -1.94 14.34
N GLY A 85 10.06 -1.41 14.26
CA GLY A 85 10.53 -0.37 15.18
C GLY A 85 9.68 0.89 15.13
N GLU A 86 9.30 1.36 13.93
CA GLU A 86 8.39 2.50 13.79
C GLU A 86 7.01 2.20 14.39
N LEU A 87 6.42 1.06 14.06
CA LEU A 87 5.08 0.72 14.55
C LEU A 87 5.03 0.46 16.07
N GLU A 88 6.09 -0.09 16.65
CA GLU A 88 6.22 -0.21 18.12
C GLU A 88 6.32 1.15 18.79
N HIS A 89 7.11 2.07 18.20
CA HIS A 89 7.18 3.45 18.66
C HIS A 89 5.82 4.14 18.60
N ILE A 90 5.12 4.03 17.48
CA ILE A 90 3.78 4.62 17.29
C ILE A 90 2.76 4.03 18.27
N LYS A 91 2.73 2.72 18.44
CA LYS A 91 1.84 2.03 19.38
C LYS A 91 2.05 2.50 20.83
N LYS A 92 3.30 2.75 21.21
CA LYS A 92 3.67 3.26 22.54
C LYS A 92 3.29 4.73 22.70
N THR A 93 3.54 5.55 21.68
CA THR A 93 3.36 7.01 21.74
C THR A 93 1.89 7.41 21.58
N PHE A 94 1.13 6.68 20.75
CA PHE A 94 -0.26 6.98 20.43
C PHE A 94 -1.17 5.77 20.69
N PRO A 95 -1.52 5.51 21.96
CA PRO A 95 -2.28 4.30 22.33
C PRO A 95 -3.71 4.24 21.76
N LYS A 96 -4.21 5.35 21.18
CA LYS A 96 -5.51 5.38 20.49
C LYS A 96 -5.46 4.82 19.06
N ILE A 97 -4.27 4.60 18.49
CA ILE A 97 -4.13 3.99 17.18
C ILE A 97 -4.64 2.55 17.24
N ALA A 98 -5.74 2.31 16.54
CA ALA A 98 -6.43 1.03 16.47
C ALA A 98 -6.32 0.36 15.10
N ARG A 99 -5.76 1.05 14.10
CA ARG A 99 -5.58 0.55 12.74
C ARG A 99 -4.33 1.13 12.10
N VAL A 100 -3.64 0.30 11.33
CA VAL A 100 -2.53 0.69 10.47
C VAL A 100 -2.98 0.64 9.03
N LYS A 101 -2.78 1.72 8.27
CA LYS A 101 -2.97 1.74 6.82
C LYS A 101 -1.62 1.73 6.13
N VAL A 102 -1.36 0.69 5.35
CA VAL A 102 -0.18 0.59 4.48
C VAL A 102 -0.51 1.30 3.17
N ASP A 103 0.07 2.48 2.97
CA ASP A 103 -0.22 3.39 1.84
C ASP A 103 0.78 3.24 0.68
N ASP A 104 1.31 2.04 0.47
CA ASP A 104 2.20 1.74 -0.65
C ASP A 104 1.49 1.87 -2.01
N ASP A 105 2.23 2.21 -3.06
CA ASP A 105 1.74 2.13 -4.45
C ASP A 105 1.33 0.70 -4.82
N THR A 106 1.97 -0.29 -4.22
CA THR A 106 1.55 -1.70 -4.14
C THR A 106 2.18 -2.35 -2.92
N SER A 107 1.36 -2.90 -2.04
CA SER A 107 1.86 -3.54 -0.82
C SER A 107 2.28 -4.98 -1.10
N PHE A 108 3.29 -5.45 -0.35
CA PHE A 108 3.70 -6.85 -0.30
C PHE A 108 4.20 -7.47 -1.61
N ALA A 109 4.62 -6.66 -2.60
CA ALA A 109 5.32 -7.15 -3.79
C ALA A 109 6.80 -7.48 -3.49
N PHE A 110 7.09 -7.95 -2.27
CA PHE A 110 8.42 -8.26 -1.75
C PHE A 110 8.75 -9.75 -1.92
N GLY A 111 10.03 -10.08 -1.75
CA GLY A 111 10.48 -11.47 -1.79
C GLY A 111 9.93 -12.33 -0.65
N GLU A 112 9.98 -13.66 -0.83
CA GLU A 112 9.43 -14.62 0.14
C GLU A 112 10.05 -14.52 1.53
N ALA A 113 11.35 -14.22 1.62
CA ALA A 113 12.05 -14.05 2.89
C ALA A 113 11.49 -12.88 3.70
N TRP A 114 11.28 -11.72 3.06
CA TRP A 114 10.68 -10.56 3.67
C TRP A 114 9.25 -10.85 4.15
N MET A 115 8.45 -11.50 3.31
CA MET A 115 7.07 -11.88 3.66
C MET A 115 7.01 -12.85 4.84
N LYS A 116 7.89 -13.84 4.89
CA LYS A 116 7.99 -14.78 6.01
C LYS A 116 8.30 -14.05 7.30
N GLU A 117 9.29 -13.18 7.27
CA GLU A 117 9.71 -12.38 8.43
C GLU A 117 8.58 -11.46 8.92
N PHE A 118 7.89 -10.76 8.01
CA PHE A 118 6.75 -9.90 8.37
C PHE A 118 5.61 -10.70 9.04
N LEU A 119 5.20 -11.80 8.42
CA LEU A 119 4.12 -12.65 8.94
C LEU A 119 4.44 -13.26 10.31
N GLU A 120 5.71 -13.47 10.60
CA GLU A 120 6.15 -13.98 11.91
C GLU A 120 6.20 -12.89 12.98
N LYS A 121 6.75 -11.71 12.64
CA LYS A 121 7.06 -10.64 13.60
C LYS A 121 5.87 -9.73 13.86
N TYR A 122 5.10 -9.35 12.83
CA TYR A 122 4.03 -8.35 12.96
C TYR A 122 2.98 -8.73 14.02
N PRO A 123 2.40 -9.95 14.04
CA PRO A 123 1.38 -10.30 15.04
C PRO A 123 1.91 -10.26 16.49
N LYS A 124 3.18 -10.59 16.67
CA LYS A 124 3.80 -10.68 18.00
C LYS A 124 4.22 -9.31 18.55
N ARG A 125 4.75 -8.45 17.69
CA ARG A 125 5.35 -7.18 18.11
C ARG A 125 4.36 -6.02 18.02
N VAL A 126 3.58 -5.96 16.96
CA VAL A 126 2.64 -4.88 16.68
C VAL A 126 1.21 -5.29 16.97
N GLY A 127 0.68 -6.27 16.24
CA GLY A 127 -0.64 -6.86 16.43
C GLY A 127 -1.83 -5.91 16.22
N ILE A 128 -1.61 -4.69 15.72
CA ILE A 128 -2.66 -3.76 15.36
C ILE A 128 -3.28 -4.24 14.04
N PRO A 129 -4.62 -4.31 13.89
CA PRO A 129 -5.25 -4.59 12.62
C PRO A 129 -4.76 -3.66 11.52
N PHE A 130 -4.51 -4.19 10.32
CA PHE A 130 -4.02 -3.38 9.21
C PHE A 130 -4.83 -3.53 7.94
N GLU A 131 -4.73 -2.52 7.08
CA GLU A 131 -5.26 -2.51 5.72
C GLU A 131 -4.15 -2.17 4.71
N CYS A 132 -4.29 -2.64 3.48
CA CYS A 132 -3.29 -2.42 2.43
C CYS A 132 -3.91 -2.44 1.03
N LEU A 133 -3.17 -1.90 0.06
CA LEU A 133 -3.47 -2.01 -1.35
C LEU A 133 -2.78 -3.25 -1.92
N LEU A 134 -3.54 -4.15 -2.53
CA LEU A 134 -3.04 -5.32 -3.25
C LEU A 134 -3.50 -5.26 -4.71
N ILE A 135 -2.62 -5.62 -5.61
CA ILE A 135 -3.00 -5.77 -7.02
C ILE A 135 -3.56 -7.17 -7.29
N PRO A 136 -4.39 -7.38 -8.31
CA PRO A 136 -5.03 -8.67 -8.59
C PRO A 136 -4.09 -9.89 -8.61
N PRO A 137 -2.88 -9.87 -9.20
CA PRO A 137 -1.96 -11.00 -9.15
C PRO A 137 -1.52 -11.43 -7.74
N MET A 138 -1.64 -10.53 -6.75
CA MET A 138 -1.29 -10.80 -5.35
C MET A 138 -2.46 -11.34 -4.51
N LEU A 139 -3.68 -11.30 -5.04
CA LEU A 139 -4.88 -11.76 -4.37
C LEU A 139 -4.96 -13.31 -4.30
N ARG A 140 -3.87 -13.96 -3.91
CA ARG A 140 -3.79 -15.42 -3.81
C ARG A 140 -4.39 -15.89 -2.49
N PRO A 141 -5.37 -16.82 -2.48
CA PRO A 141 -6.06 -17.26 -1.26
C PRO A 141 -5.13 -17.70 -0.13
N LYS A 142 -4.08 -18.46 -0.45
CA LYS A 142 -3.08 -18.91 0.55
C LYS A 142 -2.35 -17.75 1.22
N MET A 143 -1.97 -16.72 0.44
CA MET A 143 -1.30 -15.54 0.97
C MET A 143 -2.26 -14.70 1.81
N LEU A 144 -3.48 -14.49 1.33
CA LEU A 144 -4.51 -13.75 2.06
C LEU A 144 -4.88 -14.39 3.39
N LYS A 145 -4.95 -15.74 3.46
CA LYS A 145 -5.12 -16.47 4.74
C LYS A 145 -4.00 -16.14 5.73
N LYS A 146 -2.75 -16.13 5.27
CA LYS A 146 -1.59 -15.78 6.11
C LYS A 146 -1.63 -14.31 6.56
N LEU A 147 -1.90 -13.39 5.65
CA LEU A 147 -2.02 -11.95 5.96
C LEU A 147 -3.17 -11.69 6.93
N LYS A 148 -4.32 -12.36 6.75
CA LYS A 148 -5.44 -12.27 7.68
C LYS A 148 -5.05 -12.76 9.08
N ALA A 149 -4.37 -13.88 9.18
CA ALA A 149 -3.86 -14.39 10.45
C ALA A 149 -2.85 -13.42 11.10
N ALA A 150 -2.13 -12.64 10.29
CA ALA A 150 -1.23 -11.59 10.77
C ALA A 150 -1.94 -10.28 11.16
N GLY A 151 -3.25 -10.14 10.89
CA GLY A 151 -4.03 -8.96 11.27
C GLY A 151 -4.60 -8.15 10.11
N LEU A 152 -4.52 -8.62 8.85
CA LEU A 152 -5.16 -7.95 7.71
C LEU A 152 -6.69 -7.97 7.88
N VAL A 153 -7.32 -6.80 7.80
CA VAL A 153 -8.78 -6.64 7.94
C VAL A 153 -9.44 -6.05 6.69
N ARG A 154 -8.69 -5.29 5.88
CA ARG A 154 -9.21 -4.66 4.66
C ARG A 154 -8.18 -4.72 3.55
N VAL A 155 -8.66 -4.94 2.33
CA VAL A 155 -7.89 -4.86 1.09
C VAL A 155 -8.52 -3.82 0.17
N GLN A 156 -7.73 -2.89 -0.33
CA GLN A 156 -8.06 -2.08 -1.49
C GLN A 156 -7.44 -2.73 -2.73
N THR A 157 -8.17 -2.82 -3.83
CA THR A 157 -7.65 -3.40 -5.08
C THR A 157 -8.30 -2.77 -6.30
N GLY A 158 -7.47 -2.40 -7.27
CA GLY A 158 -7.94 -1.90 -8.55
C GLY A 158 -8.46 -3.04 -9.43
N ILE A 159 -9.75 -3.02 -9.76
CA ILE A 159 -10.33 -3.78 -10.88
C ILE A 159 -10.05 -3.04 -12.17
N GLU A 160 -10.22 -1.73 -12.13
CA GLU A 160 -10.11 -0.72 -13.17
C GLU A 160 -11.14 -0.89 -14.29
N SER A 161 -11.25 -2.07 -14.89
CA SER A 161 -12.24 -2.38 -15.91
C SER A 161 -12.77 -3.81 -15.80
N GLY A 162 -14.05 -4.01 -16.13
CA GLY A 162 -14.67 -5.33 -16.33
C GLY A 162 -14.22 -6.00 -17.62
N SER A 163 -13.67 -5.25 -18.58
CA SER A 163 -13.21 -5.75 -19.87
C SER A 163 -11.76 -6.23 -19.79
N SER A 164 -11.53 -7.51 -20.08
CA SER A 164 -10.16 -8.05 -20.20
C SER A 164 -9.40 -7.44 -21.39
N LYS A 165 -10.11 -7.04 -22.46
CA LYS A 165 -9.52 -6.38 -23.62
C LYS A 165 -9.03 -4.99 -23.26
N GLU A 166 -9.88 -4.17 -22.64
CA GLU A 166 -9.50 -2.84 -22.14
C GLU A 166 -8.32 -2.92 -21.15
N SER A 167 -8.40 -3.82 -20.18
CA SER A 167 -7.33 -4.00 -19.18
C SER A 167 -5.98 -4.31 -19.84
N LYS A 168 -5.95 -5.13 -20.89
CA LYS A 168 -4.73 -5.50 -21.60
C LYS A 168 -4.25 -4.40 -22.52
N GLU A 169 -5.14 -3.87 -23.40
CA GLU A 169 -4.77 -2.99 -24.50
C GLU A 169 -4.60 -1.53 -24.05
N LEU A 170 -5.46 -1.04 -23.18
CA LEU A 170 -5.43 0.34 -22.72
C LEU A 170 -4.72 0.51 -21.38
N HIS A 171 -4.90 -0.42 -20.44
CA HIS A 171 -4.36 -0.27 -19.08
C HIS A 171 -2.99 -0.92 -18.89
N ASN A 172 -2.50 -1.69 -19.88
CA ASN A 172 -1.27 -2.48 -19.77
C ASN A 172 -1.26 -3.36 -18.49
N ARG A 173 -2.40 -3.99 -18.18
CA ARG A 173 -2.59 -4.88 -17.04
C ARG A 173 -2.93 -6.30 -17.46
N SER A 174 -2.26 -7.26 -16.83
CA SER A 174 -2.54 -8.69 -16.99
C SER A 174 -2.24 -9.43 -15.68
N PRO A 175 -3.00 -10.42 -15.30
CA PRO A 175 -4.31 -10.84 -15.76
C PRO A 175 -5.41 -10.16 -14.94
N GLY A 176 -6.50 -9.71 -15.61
CA GLY A 176 -7.60 -8.98 -15.00
C GLY A 176 -8.55 -9.85 -14.16
N ASN A 177 -9.75 -10.06 -14.68
CA ASN A 177 -10.94 -10.50 -13.98
C ASN A 177 -10.86 -11.88 -13.31
N THR A 178 -10.12 -12.84 -13.87
CA THR A 178 -10.02 -14.20 -13.28
C THR A 178 -9.41 -14.20 -11.88
N ALA A 179 -8.39 -13.38 -11.63
CA ALA A 179 -7.78 -13.27 -10.30
C ALA A 179 -8.75 -12.62 -9.30
N ILE A 180 -9.48 -11.60 -9.75
CA ILE A 180 -10.48 -10.89 -8.94
C ILE A 180 -11.65 -11.82 -8.58
N LEU A 181 -12.18 -12.57 -9.54
CA LEU A 181 -13.27 -13.53 -9.30
C LEU A 181 -12.84 -14.65 -8.32
N LYS A 182 -11.65 -15.22 -8.49
CA LYS A 182 -11.08 -16.20 -7.54
C LYS A 182 -10.90 -15.60 -6.14
N PHE A 183 -10.49 -14.34 -6.06
CA PHE A 183 -10.38 -13.64 -4.80
C PHE A 183 -11.75 -13.41 -4.16
N ALA A 184 -12.74 -12.93 -4.91
CA ALA A 184 -14.09 -12.70 -4.41
C ALA A 184 -14.70 -13.99 -3.83
N GLU A 185 -14.50 -15.12 -4.50
CA GLU A 185 -14.94 -16.44 -4.00
C GLU A 185 -14.21 -16.82 -2.70
N ALA A 186 -12.89 -16.72 -2.67
CA ALA A 186 -12.11 -17.00 -1.48
C ALA A 186 -12.46 -16.07 -0.31
N ASN A 187 -12.87 -14.84 -0.60
CA ASN A 187 -13.23 -13.85 0.43
C ASN A 187 -14.55 -14.18 1.14
N LYS A 188 -15.42 -15.02 0.60
CA LYS A 188 -16.60 -15.52 1.32
C LYS A 188 -16.23 -16.18 2.64
N GLU A 189 -15.10 -16.92 2.67
CA GLU A 189 -14.56 -17.53 3.88
C GLU A 189 -13.70 -16.56 4.69
N LEU A 190 -12.89 -15.75 4.00
CA LEU A 190 -11.93 -14.84 4.64
C LEU A 190 -12.63 -13.66 5.32
N LYS A 191 -13.77 -13.20 4.81
CA LYS A 191 -14.54 -12.07 5.36
C LYS A 191 -13.68 -10.81 5.56
N LEU A 192 -12.79 -10.51 4.60
CA LEU A 192 -12.06 -9.24 4.58
C LEU A 192 -12.99 -8.14 4.05
N SER A 193 -12.85 -6.93 4.58
CA SER A 193 -13.47 -5.75 3.97
C SER A 193 -12.73 -5.43 2.67
N ILE A 194 -13.48 -5.19 1.58
CA ILE A 194 -12.88 -4.94 0.26
C ILE A 194 -13.32 -3.57 -0.25
N VAL A 195 -12.36 -2.82 -0.79
CA VAL A 195 -12.59 -1.63 -1.60
C VAL A 195 -12.11 -1.95 -3.00
N TYR A 196 -13.00 -1.79 -3.98
CA TYR A 196 -12.68 -1.94 -5.40
C TYR A 196 -12.59 -0.57 -6.06
N ASP A 197 -11.46 -0.32 -6.70
CA ASP A 197 -11.29 0.87 -7.53
C ASP A 197 -11.63 0.52 -8.98
N VAL A 198 -12.37 1.39 -9.65
CA VAL A 198 -12.83 1.21 -11.03
C VAL A 198 -12.66 2.52 -11.79
N ILE A 199 -12.10 2.43 -12.99
CA ILE A 199 -12.05 3.54 -13.94
C ILE A 199 -13.33 3.49 -14.78
N ILE A 200 -14.11 4.55 -14.72
CA ILE A 200 -15.33 4.72 -15.52
C ILE A 200 -15.11 5.77 -16.61
N ASP A 201 -15.86 5.67 -17.70
CA ASP A 201 -15.84 6.63 -18.81
C ASP A 201 -14.46 6.83 -19.44
N ASN A 202 -13.74 5.73 -19.67
CA ASN A 202 -12.46 5.79 -20.35
C ASN A 202 -12.65 6.29 -21.80
N PRO A 203 -12.10 7.47 -22.16
CA PRO A 203 -12.34 8.08 -23.49
C PRO A 203 -11.71 7.28 -24.65
N HIS A 204 -10.78 6.37 -24.37
CA HIS A 204 -10.14 5.51 -25.35
C HIS A 204 -10.80 4.13 -25.49
N ALA A 205 -11.79 3.82 -24.65
CA ALA A 205 -12.51 2.56 -24.73
C ALA A 205 -13.51 2.56 -25.89
N THR A 206 -13.48 1.53 -26.70
CA THR A 206 -14.49 1.29 -27.74
C THR A 206 -15.78 0.73 -27.12
N GLU A 207 -16.89 0.76 -27.86
CA GLU A 207 -18.17 0.15 -27.40
C GLU A 207 -18.00 -1.35 -27.08
N GLU A 208 -17.10 -2.03 -27.74
CA GLU A 208 -16.77 -3.44 -27.51
C GLU A 208 -16.00 -3.69 -26.18
N MET A 209 -15.37 -2.64 -25.65
CA MET A 209 -14.59 -2.67 -24.40
C MET A 209 -15.42 -2.25 -23.18
N LYS A 210 -16.53 -1.57 -23.40
CA LYS A 210 -17.47 -1.16 -22.35
C LYS A 210 -18.43 -2.30 -21.96
#